data_46b8d50a466df1474634023b7d4fc67f
#
_entry.id   46b8d50a466df1474634023b7d4fc67f
#
_cell.length_a   1.000
_cell.length_b   1.000
_cell.length_c   1.000
_cell.angle_alpha   90.00
_cell.angle_beta   90.00
_cell.angle_gamma   90.00
#
_symmetry.space_group_name_H-M   'P 1'
#
loop_
_entity.id
_entity.type
_entity.pdbx_description
1 polymer ?
#
loop_
_entity_poly.entity_id
_entity_poly.type
_entity_poly.pdbx_seq_one_letter_code
_entity_poly.pdbx_strand_id
1 'polypeptide(L)'
;DVSYWFADNNWTQIANPELTQGDNEYTLIMPEGIGGSQWQGQFVFNKTGIKISTDKTYDFQVTLYSEADHPHVTVKPCYEQAPSNDVNELFYKPDIVLSAYEEYVYTVTGLPGTDIPDMKLVFDFGGAVAGSKVIVSGITLIEH
;
A
#
# COMPACT_ATOMS: atom_id res chain seq x y z
N ASP A 1 -7.05 -8.28 -7.66
CA ASP A 1 -7.19 -7.14 -8.59
C ASP A 1 -6.47 -5.92 -8.07
N VAL A 2 -5.81 -5.22 -8.96
CA VAL A 2 -5.07 -4.00 -8.65
C VAL A 2 -5.87 -2.79 -9.14
N SER A 3 -5.92 -1.75 -8.33
CA SER A 3 -6.48 -0.47 -8.73
C SER A 3 -5.55 0.67 -8.34
N TYR A 4 -5.74 1.81 -8.98
CA TYR A 4 -4.90 2.99 -8.79
C TYR A 4 -5.75 4.24 -8.66
N TRP A 5 -5.29 5.16 -7.83
CA TRP A 5 -5.77 6.52 -7.89
C TRP A 5 -4.59 7.46 -7.63
N PHE A 6 -4.10 8.11 -8.68
CA PHE A 6 -2.98 9.04 -8.61
C PHE A 6 -3.46 10.42 -9.02
N ALA A 7 -3.04 11.43 -8.29
CA ALA A 7 -3.49 12.80 -8.47
C ALA A 7 -2.32 13.79 -8.31
N ASP A 8 -2.49 14.96 -8.89
CA ASP A 8 -1.57 16.08 -8.71
C ASP A 8 -1.88 16.88 -7.43
N ASN A 9 -1.15 17.96 -7.17
CA ASN A 9 -1.35 18.80 -6.00
C ASN A 9 -2.72 19.48 -5.94
N ASN A 10 -3.43 19.54 -7.05
CA ASN A 10 -4.79 20.07 -7.13
C ASN A 10 -5.86 18.97 -6.98
N TRP A 11 -5.44 17.74 -6.64
CA TRP A 11 -6.31 16.57 -6.55
C TRP A 11 -6.97 16.19 -7.87
N THR A 12 -6.39 16.61 -8.98
CA THR A 12 -6.79 16.20 -10.33
C THR A 12 -6.11 14.88 -10.66
N GLN A 13 -6.90 13.90 -11.09
CA GLN A 13 -6.39 12.58 -11.43
C GLN A 13 -5.38 12.66 -12.59
N ILE A 14 -4.27 11.96 -12.43
CA ILE A 14 -3.20 11.84 -13.43
C ILE A 14 -3.09 10.39 -13.93
N ALA A 15 -2.10 10.13 -14.77
CA ALA A 15 -1.85 8.77 -15.28
C ALA A 15 -1.52 7.80 -14.14
N ASN A 16 -1.88 6.54 -14.33
CA ASN A 16 -1.46 5.46 -13.44
C ASN A 16 0.02 5.16 -13.62
N PRO A 17 0.70 4.63 -12.59
CA PRO A 17 2.03 4.08 -12.76
C PRO A 17 2.04 2.92 -13.74
N GLU A 18 3.17 2.68 -14.38
CA GLU A 18 3.39 1.46 -15.15
C GLU A 18 3.69 0.32 -14.18
N LEU A 19 2.99 -0.80 -14.33
CA LEU A 19 3.15 -1.97 -13.46
C LEU A 19 3.77 -3.13 -14.23
N THR A 20 4.83 -3.71 -13.63
CA THR A 20 5.33 -5.03 -14.02
C THR A 20 5.14 -5.97 -12.83
N GLN A 21 4.44 -7.07 -13.05
CA GLN A 21 4.09 -8.01 -11.99
C GLN A 21 4.87 -9.31 -12.15
N GLY A 22 5.58 -9.68 -11.10
CA GLY A 22 6.25 -10.97 -10.95
C GLY A 22 5.60 -11.82 -9.88
N ASP A 23 6.33 -12.80 -9.38
CA ASP A 23 5.89 -13.67 -8.29
C ASP A 23 6.07 -12.94 -6.96
N ASN A 24 4.97 -12.47 -6.37
CA ASN A 24 4.97 -11.66 -5.14
C ASN A 24 5.94 -10.48 -5.24
N GLU A 25 6.00 -9.87 -6.42
CA GLU A 25 6.84 -8.70 -6.70
C GLU A 25 6.12 -7.80 -7.68
N TYR A 26 5.97 -6.53 -7.31
CA TYR A 26 5.23 -5.53 -8.08
C TYR A 26 6.12 -4.32 -8.28
N THR A 27 6.55 -4.12 -9.52
CA THR A 27 7.41 -3.00 -9.91
C THR A 27 6.58 -1.92 -10.55
N LEU A 28 6.65 -0.72 -9.97
CA LEU A 28 5.90 0.45 -10.42
C LEU A 28 6.88 1.53 -10.90
N ILE A 29 6.58 2.10 -12.06
CA ILE A 29 7.25 3.32 -12.52
C ILE A 29 6.30 4.47 -12.26
N MET A 30 6.68 5.39 -11.40
CA MET A 30 5.83 6.49 -10.96
C MET A 30 5.52 7.45 -12.08
N PRO A 31 4.24 7.90 -12.22
CA PRO A 31 3.86 8.83 -13.28
C PRO A 31 4.37 10.25 -13.02
N GLU A 32 4.33 11.07 -14.05
CA GLU A 32 4.59 12.50 -13.95
C GLU A 32 3.47 13.21 -13.20
N GLY A 33 3.80 14.22 -12.43
CA GLY A 33 2.83 15.13 -11.82
C GLY A 33 2.22 14.67 -10.50
N ILE A 34 2.78 13.64 -9.85
CA ILE A 34 2.27 13.18 -8.55
C ILE A 34 2.31 14.31 -7.53
N GLY A 35 1.21 14.51 -6.80
CA GLY A 35 1.13 15.43 -5.69
C GLY A 35 1.99 15.02 -4.49
N GLY A 36 2.29 15.99 -3.62
CA GLY A 36 3.19 15.79 -2.48
C GLY A 36 2.57 15.08 -1.27
N SER A 37 1.24 15.06 -1.16
CA SER A 37 0.56 14.34 -0.09
C SER A 37 0.60 12.83 -0.36
N GLN A 38 0.83 12.03 0.69
CA GLN A 38 0.89 10.57 0.56
C GLN A 38 -0.37 9.98 -0.09
N TRP A 39 -1.54 10.57 0.16
CA TRP A 39 -2.81 10.08 -0.38
C TRP A 39 -3.02 10.43 -1.87
N GLN A 40 -2.11 11.19 -2.47
CA GLN A 40 -2.17 11.54 -3.89
C GLN A 40 -1.57 10.48 -4.82
N GLY A 41 -1.27 9.31 -4.29
CA GLY A 41 -0.87 8.16 -5.09
C GLY A 41 -1.24 6.86 -4.40
N GLN A 42 -2.37 6.27 -4.78
CA GLN A 42 -2.86 5.04 -4.16
C GLN A 42 -2.71 3.85 -5.10
N PHE A 43 -2.06 2.80 -4.59
CA PHE A 43 -1.93 1.50 -5.23
C PHE A 43 -2.60 0.47 -4.32
N VAL A 44 -3.65 -0.19 -4.81
CA VAL A 44 -4.53 -0.99 -3.97
C VAL A 44 -4.72 -2.39 -4.54
N PHE A 45 -4.52 -3.39 -3.69
CA PHE A 45 -4.95 -4.76 -3.96
C PHE A 45 -6.39 -4.92 -3.46
N ASN A 46 -7.32 -5.14 -4.39
CA ASN A 46 -8.73 -5.36 -4.10
C ASN A 46 -9.10 -6.83 -4.26
N LYS A 47 -10.21 -7.23 -3.67
CA LYS A 47 -10.79 -8.57 -3.85
C LYS A 47 -9.76 -9.66 -3.60
N THR A 48 -9.02 -9.51 -2.51
CA THR A 48 -7.96 -10.46 -2.16
C THR A 48 -8.53 -11.81 -1.74
N GLY A 49 -9.79 -11.85 -1.32
CA GLY A 49 -10.42 -13.04 -0.75
C GLY A 49 -9.93 -13.37 0.66
N ILE A 50 -9.14 -12.49 1.25
CA ILE A 50 -8.59 -12.69 2.59
C ILE A 50 -9.57 -12.14 3.62
N LYS A 51 -10.02 -13.04 4.50
CA LYS A 51 -10.89 -12.70 5.63
C LYS A 51 -10.05 -12.55 6.90
N ILE A 52 -10.25 -11.45 7.60
CA ILE A 52 -9.66 -11.22 8.92
C ILE A 52 -10.75 -11.44 9.96
N SER A 53 -10.43 -12.16 11.03
CA SER A 53 -11.38 -12.55 12.07
C SER A 53 -10.97 -12.01 13.43
N THR A 54 -11.95 -11.62 14.23
CA THR A 54 -11.73 -11.03 15.56
C THR A 54 -11.16 -12.01 16.58
N ASP A 55 -11.28 -13.32 16.34
CA ASP A 55 -10.78 -14.37 17.21
C ASP A 55 -9.39 -14.90 16.85
N LYS A 56 -8.73 -14.25 15.88
CA LYS A 56 -7.41 -14.61 15.39
C LYS A 56 -6.41 -13.48 15.61
N THR A 57 -5.13 -13.84 15.58
CA THR A 57 -4.03 -12.87 15.49
C THR A 57 -3.28 -13.06 14.18
N TYR A 58 -2.54 -12.04 13.79
CA TYR A 58 -1.91 -12.01 12.47
C TYR A 58 -0.50 -11.48 12.54
N ASP A 59 0.37 -12.04 11.70
CA ASP A 59 1.69 -11.48 11.41
C ASP A 59 1.69 -10.98 9.98
N PHE A 60 2.28 -9.82 9.74
CA PHE A 60 2.36 -9.20 8.42
C PHE A 60 3.78 -8.80 8.11
N GLN A 61 4.19 -8.99 6.86
CA GLN A 61 5.48 -8.51 6.37
C GLN A 61 5.35 -8.03 4.92
N VAL A 62 6.07 -6.98 4.59
CA VAL A 62 6.28 -6.51 3.22
C VAL A 62 7.66 -5.90 3.08
N THR A 63 8.26 -6.06 1.91
CA THR A 63 9.49 -5.38 1.55
C THR A 63 9.19 -4.27 0.56
N LEU A 64 9.70 -3.08 0.85
CA LEU A 64 9.55 -1.88 0.01
C LEU A 64 10.93 -1.43 -0.45
N TYR A 65 11.01 -0.99 -1.70
CA TYR A 65 12.24 -0.49 -2.30
C TYR A 65 11.92 0.65 -3.24
N SER A 66 12.74 1.69 -3.24
CA SER A 66 12.60 2.81 -4.16
C SER A 66 13.98 3.23 -4.69
N GLU A 67 14.05 3.58 -5.96
CA GLU A 67 15.28 4.12 -6.56
C GLU A 67 15.45 5.62 -6.32
N ALA A 68 14.53 6.24 -5.61
CA ALA A 68 14.62 7.62 -5.14
C ALA A 68 14.19 7.68 -3.67
N ASP A 69 14.67 8.68 -2.93
CA ASP A 69 14.17 8.93 -1.58
C ASP A 69 12.66 9.17 -1.62
N HIS A 70 11.93 8.56 -0.69
CA HIS A 70 10.49 8.73 -0.59
C HIS A 70 10.14 9.21 0.82
N PRO A 71 9.43 10.35 0.96
CA PRO A 71 9.23 10.97 2.28
C PRO A 71 8.25 10.21 3.17
N HIS A 72 7.28 9.54 2.56
CA HIS A 72 6.24 8.85 3.33
C HIS A 72 5.50 7.83 2.47
N VAL A 73 5.50 6.59 2.90
CA VAL A 73 4.69 5.52 2.31
C VAL A 73 3.71 5.04 3.37
N THR A 74 2.47 4.84 2.98
CA THR A 74 1.45 4.21 3.83
C THR A 74 1.31 2.74 3.46
N VAL A 75 1.16 1.89 4.48
CA VAL A 75 0.71 0.49 4.33
C VAL A 75 -0.51 0.31 5.21
N LYS A 76 -1.63 -0.13 4.62
CA LYS A 76 -2.89 -0.26 5.35
C LYS A 76 -3.71 -1.45 4.82
N PRO A 77 -3.73 -2.58 5.54
CA PRO A 77 -4.71 -3.64 5.30
C PRO A 77 -6.04 -3.24 5.92
N CYS A 78 -7.10 -3.14 5.12
CA CYS A 78 -8.35 -2.56 5.59
C CYS A 78 -9.59 -3.07 4.85
N TYR A 79 -10.73 -2.59 5.31
CA TYR A 79 -12.02 -2.76 4.65
C TYR A 79 -12.83 -1.47 4.80
N GLU A 80 -13.27 -0.94 3.67
CA GLU A 80 -14.16 0.22 3.63
C GLU A 80 -15.56 -0.23 3.29
N GLN A 81 -16.54 0.23 4.08
CA GLN A 81 -17.96 -0.01 3.81
C GLN A 81 -18.60 1.22 3.18
N ALA A 82 -19.06 1.08 1.94
CA ALA A 82 -19.95 2.07 1.35
C ALA A 82 -21.40 1.85 1.87
N PRO A 83 -22.21 2.90 2.10
CA PRO A 83 -21.92 4.32 1.81
C PRO A 83 -21.35 5.12 2.98
N SER A 84 -21.12 4.49 4.13
CA SER A 84 -20.74 5.20 5.37
C SER A 84 -19.29 5.69 5.37
N ASN A 85 -18.45 5.17 4.47
CA ASN A 85 -17.01 5.41 4.46
C ASN A 85 -16.30 4.98 5.77
N ASP A 86 -16.93 4.09 6.53
CA ASP A 86 -16.30 3.52 7.71
C ASP A 86 -15.15 2.64 7.26
N VAL A 87 -14.01 2.82 7.90
CA VAL A 87 -12.80 2.06 7.62
C VAL A 87 -12.50 1.17 8.81
N ASN A 88 -12.35 -0.12 8.55
CA ASN A 88 -11.85 -1.08 9.53
C ASN A 88 -10.48 -1.54 9.10
N GLU A 89 -9.48 -1.41 9.96
CA GLU A 89 -8.07 -1.65 9.62
C GLU A 89 -7.50 -2.77 10.48
N LEU A 90 -6.67 -3.61 9.89
CA LEU A 90 -5.81 -4.51 10.66
C LEU A 90 -4.69 -3.72 11.31
N PHE A 91 -4.08 -2.81 10.58
CA PHE A 91 -3.16 -1.79 11.09
C PHE A 91 -3.10 -0.61 10.12
N TYR A 92 -2.54 0.50 10.58
CA TYR A 92 -2.30 1.69 9.79
C TYR A 92 -0.85 2.16 10.01
N LYS A 93 -0.04 2.10 8.98
CA LYS A 93 1.36 2.55 9.02
C LYS A 93 1.59 3.63 7.96
N PRO A 94 1.47 4.93 8.32
CA PRO A 94 1.40 6.01 7.32
C PRO A 94 2.73 6.72 7.02
N ASP A 95 3.81 6.42 7.73
CA ASP A 95 4.98 7.30 7.81
C ASP A 95 6.31 6.57 7.53
N ILE A 96 6.27 5.58 6.66
CA ILE A 96 7.49 4.88 6.23
C ILE A 96 8.30 5.80 5.32
N VAL A 97 9.55 6.06 5.68
CA VAL A 97 10.51 6.81 4.88
C VAL A 97 11.40 5.81 4.15
N LEU A 98 11.51 5.95 2.83
CA LEU A 98 12.42 5.10 2.05
C LEU A 98 13.65 5.91 1.65
N SER A 99 14.82 5.30 1.82
CA SER A 99 16.07 5.81 1.29
C SER A 99 16.34 5.16 -0.07
N ALA A 100 16.83 5.93 -1.03
CA ALA A 100 17.10 5.46 -2.38
C ALA A 100 18.02 4.23 -2.37
N TYR A 101 17.66 3.24 -3.16
CA TYR A 101 18.41 1.99 -3.36
C TYR A 101 18.59 1.11 -2.11
N GLU A 102 17.79 1.33 -1.07
CA GLU A 102 17.79 0.51 0.14
C GLU A 102 16.45 -0.18 0.33
N GLU A 103 16.49 -1.48 0.61
CA GLU A 103 15.29 -2.21 0.97
C GLU A 103 14.83 -1.82 2.38
N TYR A 104 13.52 -1.70 2.55
CA TYR A 104 12.88 -1.51 3.84
C TYR A 104 11.92 -2.67 4.07
N VAL A 105 12.16 -3.45 5.13
CA VAL A 105 11.29 -4.57 5.51
C VAL A 105 10.42 -4.13 6.67
N TYR A 106 9.13 -4.06 6.45
CA TYR A 106 8.16 -3.80 7.51
C TYR A 106 7.57 -5.11 8.00
N THR A 107 7.81 -5.44 9.27
CA THR A 107 7.29 -6.64 9.91
C THR A 107 6.53 -6.25 11.17
N VAL A 108 5.34 -6.78 11.33
CA VAL A 108 4.56 -6.63 12.56
C VAL A 108 3.92 -7.96 12.90
N THR A 109 3.96 -8.32 14.18
CA THR A 109 3.51 -9.64 14.67
C THR A 109 2.46 -9.48 15.77
N GLY A 110 1.63 -10.51 15.93
CA GLY A 110 0.66 -10.58 17.02
C GLY A 110 -0.45 -9.54 16.91
N LEU A 111 -0.78 -9.10 15.70
CA LEU A 111 -1.87 -8.14 15.48
C LEU A 111 -3.20 -8.77 15.85
N PRO A 112 -3.98 -8.17 16.76
CA PRO A 112 -5.34 -8.65 17.01
C PRO A 112 -6.20 -8.46 15.76
N GLY A 113 -6.94 -9.49 15.38
CA GLY A 113 -7.82 -9.44 14.23
C GLY A 113 -9.01 -8.51 14.46
N THR A 114 -9.50 -7.96 13.38
CA THR A 114 -10.74 -7.19 13.33
C THR A 114 -11.70 -7.85 12.34
N ASP A 115 -12.91 -7.34 12.21
CA ASP A 115 -13.88 -7.91 11.28
C ASP A 115 -13.68 -7.33 9.87
N ILE A 116 -12.94 -8.04 9.04
CA ILE A 116 -12.69 -7.67 7.64
C ILE A 116 -13.11 -8.85 6.76
N PRO A 117 -14.27 -8.77 6.07
CA PRO A 117 -14.75 -9.90 5.25
C PRO A 117 -13.95 -10.11 3.96
N ASP A 118 -13.38 -9.06 3.39
CA ASP A 118 -12.56 -9.12 2.19
C ASP A 118 -11.53 -8.00 2.24
N MET A 119 -10.31 -8.34 2.60
CA MET A 119 -9.25 -7.37 2.87
C MET A 119 -8.80 -6.67 1.59
N LYS A 120 -8.73 -5.35 1.67
CA LYS A 120 -7.95 -4.53 0.74
C LYS A 120 -6.57 -4.30 1.35
N LEU A 121 -5.55 -4.27 0.51
CA LEU A 121 -4.22 -3.84 0.94
C LEU A 121 -3.87 -2.56 0.20
N VAL A 122 -3.75 -1.47 0.94
CA VAL A 122 -3.54 -0.13 0.41
C VAL A 122 -2.10 0.30 0.62
N PHE A 123 -1.47 0.77 -0.45
CA PHE A 123 -0.19 1.46 -0.41
C PHE A 123 -0.39 2.89 -0.90
N ASP A 124 0.03 3.87 -0.11
CA ASP A 124 0.02 5.27 -0.52
C ASP A 124 1.44 5.70 -0.87
N PHE A 125 1.63 6.17 -2.11
CA PHE A 125 2.93 6.57 -2.65
C PHE A 125 2.99 8.05 -3.05
N GLY A 126 2.03 8.87 -2.63
CA GLY A 126 2.08 10.30 -2.89
C GLY A 126 3.39 10.91 -2.39
N GLY A 127 3.92 11.87 -3.11
CA GLY A 127 5.24 12.42 -2.85
C GLY A 127 6.38 11.67 -3.53
N ALA A 128 6.10 10.58 -4.25
CA ALA A 128 7.11 9.85 -5.01
C ALA A 128 7.70 10.72 -6.13
N VAL A 129 8.97 10.50 -6.43
CA VAL A 129 9.64 11.18 -7.55
C VAL A 129 9.11 10.63 -8.87
N ALA A 130 8.68 11.51 -9.76
CA ALA A 130 8.22 11.15 -11.11
C ALA A 130 9.27 10.33 -11.85
N GLY A 131 8.85 9.26 -12.51
CA GLY A 131 9.73 8.36 -13.24
C GLY A 131 10.53 7.39 -12.37
N SER A 132 10.47 7.50 -11.05
CA SER A 132 11.21 6.59 -10.16
C SER A 132 10.58 5.22 -10.12
N LYS A 133 11.43 4.22 -9.89
CA LYS A 133 11.01 2.82 -9.71
C LYS A 133 10.74 2.55 -8.23
N VAL A 134 9.57 1.99 -7.94
CA VAL A 134 9.20 1.50 -6.60
C VAL A 134 8.83 0.03 -6.72
N ILE A 135 9.34 -0.79 -5.81
CA ILE A 135 9.06 -2.23 -5.80
C ILE A 135 8.40 -2.59 -4.48
N VAL A 136 7.26 -3.24 -4.58
CA VAL A 136 6.56 -3.87 -3.46
C VAL A 136 6.72 -5.38 -3.62
N SER A 137 7.26 -6.05 -2.62
CA SER A 137 7.53 -7.48 -2.71
C SER A 137 7.41 -8.19 -1.36
N GLY A 138 7.41 -9.52 -1.40
CA GLY A 138 7.45 -10.33 -0.19
C GLY A 138 6.28 -10.10 0.75
N ILE A 139 5.09 -9.83 0.22
CA ILE A 139 3.88 -9.64 1.04
C ILE A 139 3.50 -10.97 1.65
N THR A 140 3.47 -11.04 2.99
CA THR A 140 3.00 -12.22 3.72
C THR A 140 2.03 -11.81 4.82
N LEU A 141 1.02 -12.64 5.01
CA LEU A 141 0.07 -12.52 6.11
C LEU A 141 -0.16 -13.92 6.67
N ILE A 142 0.16 -14.09 7.95
CA ILE A 142 0.05 -15.39 8.62
C ILE A 142 -0.99 -15.27 9.72
N GLU A 143 -2.00 -16.14 9.67
CA GLU A 143 -3.06 -16.23 10.67
C GLU A 143 -2.68 -17.24 11.76
N HIS A 144 -2.92 -16.89 12.99
CA HIS A 144 -2.70 -17.76 14.14
C HIS A 144 -3.97 -18.03 14.94
#